data_552df86f7e1dd0da86b53734beae97e1
#
_entry.id   552df86f7e1dd0da86b53734beae97e1
#
_cell.length_a   1.000
_cell.length_b   1.000
_cell.length_c   1.000
_cell.angle_alpha   90.00
_cell.angle_beta   90.00
_cell.angle_gamma   90.00
#
_symmetry.space_group_name_H-M   'P 1'
#
loop_
_entity.id
_entity.type
_entity.pdbx_description
1 polymer ?
#
loop_
_entity_poly.entity_id
_entity_poly.type
_entity_poly.pdbx_seq_one_letter_code
_entity_poly.pdbx_strand_id
1 'polypeptide(L)'
;MENITILWADDEIRLLKPQIMFLEKKGYKVITVSNGHDAIEEVEEHMGNIDVIFLDESMPGITGLETLPRIKEILPNVPVVMITKNEEEGVMEQAIGSQISDYLIKPVNPVQILTSLRKLIDSDRLVREQTATDYQQEFRKIFTEINSGLNFQEWAEIYKKIIHWELKLDNSNTTSMSEILATQKEQANSEFCKYVERNYLDWVNNDEDAPVMSHDLLRSMVFPDISSDRPTFFLLLDNLRYDQWKIIEPIVSEYYRVEEEDYFYSILPTTTQYSRNSIFSGLMPSQIQEYYPEYWLNDNEKGGKNLHEEKLLSEQIRRTFRKPVKHAYYKITTVEKGKQLVDNIQNCLNNDFTAIVYNFIDMLSHARTEMEILKELASDEKAYRSLTRSWFSHSAIWEALKIIAEHDVQLFIGTDHGSIRVNEPSKVVGDRETTTNLRYKVGKNLQYDRKDVLDVRRPLDAKLPTPNVSSTFIFAKNSKFFLYPNNYNHYNKYYQDTFQHGGISLEEVIIPIIKLRSRKLK
;
A
#
# COMPACT_ATOMS: atom_id res chain seq x y z
N MET A 1 -29.80 -6.54 19.57
CA MET A 1 -29.03 -7.76 19.24
C MET A 1 -29.18 -7.93 17.76
N GLU A 2 -28.12 -7.92 17.02
CA GLU A 2 -28.14 -8.21 15.59
C GLU A 2 -28.68 -9.63 15.40
N ASN A 3 -29.62 -9.80 14.48
CA ASN A 3 -30.23 -11.11 14.20
C ASN A 3 -29.20 -11.95 13.43
N ILE A 4 -28.44 -12.78 14.14
CA ILE A 4 -27.46 -13.68 13.54
C ILE A 4 -28.19 -14.73 12.72
N THR A 5 -27.83 -14.84 11.44
CA THR A 5 -28.41 -15.78 10.48
C THR A 5 -27.48 -16.97 10.25
N ILE A 6 -28.00 -18.16 10.45
CA ILE A 6 -27.30 -19.43 10.29
C ILE A 6 -27.88 -20.14 9.07
N LEU A 7 -27.06 -20.52 8.10
CA LEU A 7 -27.44 -21.47 7.06
C LEU A 7 -27.07 -22.88 7.53
N TRP A 8 -28.02 -23.81 7.52
CA TRP A 8 -27.80 -25.20 7.92
C TRP A 8 -28.17 -26.14 6.79
N ALA A 9 -27.18 -26.76 6.19
CA ALA A 9 -27.33 -27.78 5.14
C ALA A 9 -27.11 -29.17 5.72
N ASP A 10 -28.14 -30.03 5.69
CA ASP A 10 -28.10 -31.40 6.21
C ASP A 10 -29.21 -32.22 5.55
N ASP A 11 -28.93 -33.41 5.01
CA ASP A 11 -29.95 -34.24 4.34
C ASP A 11 -31.01 -34.76 5.32
N GLU A 12 -30.65 -34.88 6.61
CA GLU A 12 -31.52 -35.27 7.71
C GLU A 12 -32.11 -34.03 8.45
N ILE A 13 -32.11 -32.84 7.85
CA ILE A 13 -32.47 -31.56 8.49
C ILE A 13 -33.85 -31.59 9.21
N ARG A 14 -34.77 -32.41 8.72
CA ARG A 14 -36.10 -32.60 9.33
C ARG A 14 -36.01 -33.25 10.70
N LEU A 15 -35.02 -34.08 10.97
CA LEU A 15 -34.77 -34.72 12.25
C LEU A 15 -34.11 -33.78 13.26
N LEU A 16 -33.47 -32.70 12.76
CA LEU A 16 -32.80 -31.68 13.57
C LEU A 16 -33.72 -30.54 14.04
N LYS A 17 -35.03 -30.69 13.86
CA LYS A 17 -36.03 -29.71 14.26
C LYS A 17 -35.94 -29.29 15.75
N PRO A 18 -35.64 -30.15 16.72
CA PRO A 18 -35.44 -29.74 18.13
C PRO A 18 -34.24 -28.79 18.31
N GLN A 19 -33.13 -29.04 17.58
CA GLN A 19 -31.92 -28.21 17.61
C GLN A 19 -32.18 -26.85 16.99
N ILE A 20 -32.88 -26.82 15.84
CA ILE A 20 -33.28 -25.59 15.13
C ILE A 20 -34.18 -24.75 16.05
N MET A 21 -35.22 -25.32 16.62
CA MET A 21 -36.11 -24.61 17.56
C MET A 21 -35.38 -24.09 18.80
N PHE A 22 -34.36 -24.80 19.26
CA PHE A 22 -33.52 -24.35 20.36
C PHE A 22 -32.71 -23.10 19.99
N LEU A 23 -32.14 -23.07 18.80
CA LEU A 23 -31.39 -21.90 18.27
C LEU A 23 -32.32 -20.70 18.06
N GLU A 24 -33.49 -20.91 17.45
CA GLU A 24 -34.48 -19.86 17.23
C GLU A 24 -34.95 -19.23 18.55
N LYS A 25 -35.19 -20.06 19.58
CA LYS A 25 -35.50 -19.58 20.94
C LYS A 25 -34.37 -18.76 21.58
N LYS A 26 -33.13 -18.94 21.11
CA LYS A 26 -31.98 -18.17 21.55
C LYS A 26 -31.76 -16.88 20.71
N GLY A 27 -32.63 -16.62 19.72
CA GLY A 27 -32.61 -15.41 18.92
C GLY A 27 -31.83 -15.54 17.59
N TYR A 28 -31.41 -16.75 17.21
CA TYR A 28 -30.79 -17.00 15.91
C TYR A 28 -31.86 -17.19 14.83
N LYS A 29 -31.62 -16.69 13.63
CA LYS A 29 -32.39 -17.01 12.43
C LYS A 29 -31.75 -18.21 11.75
N VAL A 30 -32.49 -19.27 11.47
CA VAL A 30 -31.95 -20.48 10.85
C VAL A 30 -32.60 -20.68 9.47
N ILE A 31 -31.78 -20.67 8.42
CA ILE A 31 -32.16 -21.05 7.04
C ILE A 31 -31.75 -22.51 6.89
N THR A 32 -32.66 -23.35 6.42
CA THR A 32 -32.43 -24.80 6.35
C THR A 32 -32.53 -25.31 4.92
N VAL A 33 -31.56 -26.08 4.47
CA VAL A 33 -31.52 -26.74 3.17
C VAL A 33 -31.13 -28.21 3.33
N SER A 34 -31.42 -29.04 2.32
CA SER A 34 -31.28 -30.50 2.42
C SER A 34 -30.13 -31.08 1.58
N ASN A 35 -29.40 -30.25 0.86
CA ASN A 35 -28.28 -30.68 0.01
C ASN A 35 -27.31 -29.52 -0.26
N GLY A 36 -26.16 -29.85 -0.83
CA GLY A 36 -25.08 -28.87 -1.10
C GLY A 36 -25.40 -27.89 -2.23
N HIS A 37 -26.21 -28.25 -3.22
CA HIS A 37 -26.61 -27.34 -4.29
C HIS A 37 -27.51 -26.23 -3.78
N ASP A 38 -28.53 -26.58 -3.00
CA ASP A 38 -29.43 -25.59 -2.37
C ASP A 38 -28.63 -24.69 -1.40
N ALA A 39 -27.60 -25.23 -0.72
CA ALA A 39 -26.75 -24.43 0.14
C ALA A 39 -25.97 -23.35 -0.63
N ILE A 40 -25.47 -23.65 -1.82
CA ILE A 40 -24.78 -22.68 -2.69
C ILE A 40 -25.75 -21.63 -3.18
N GLU A 41 -26.95 -22.05 -3.65
CA GLU A 41 -28.01 -21.15 -4.13
C GLU A 41 -28.45 -20.16 -3.04
N GLU A 42 -28.66 -20.64 -1.80
CA GLU A 42 -28.99 -19.76 -0.66
C GLU A 42 -27.85 -18.77 -0.32
N VAL A 43 -26.59 -19.19 -0.46
CA VAL A 43 -25.44 -18.30 -0.28
C VAL A 43 -25.39 -17.22 -1.35
N GLU A 44 -25.71 -17.54 -2.62
CA GLU A 44 -25.79 -16.57 -3.72
C GLU A 44 -26.96 -15.59 -3.54
N GLU A 45 -28.14 -16.07 -3.10
CA GLU A 45 -29.33 -15.22 -2.89
C GLU A 45 -29.19 -14.29 -1.66
N HIS A 46 -28.49 -14.73 -0.63
CA HIS A 46 -28.37 -14.04 0.65
C HIS A 46 -26.96 -13.48 0.93
N MET A 47 -26.22 -13.10 -0.12
CA MET A 47 -24.88 -12.52 0.02
C MET A 47 -24.83 -11.39 1.08
N GLY A 48 -24.01 -11.59 2.09
CA GLY A 48 -23.81 -10.61 3.18
C GLY A 48 -24.79 -10.69 4.35
N ASN A 49 -25.76 -11.61 4.33
CA ASN A 49 -26.74 -11.81 5.40
C ASN A 49 -26.61 -13.15 6.12
N ILE A 50 -25.59 -13.96 5.80
CA ILE A 50 -25.31 -15.24 6.47
C ILE A 50 -24.05 -15.06 7.32
N ASP A 51 -24.18 -15.31 8.63
CA ASP A 51 -23.10 -15.12 9.60
C ASP A 51 -22.32 -16.40 9.86
N VAL A 52 -22.95 -17.58 9.80
CA VAL A 52 -22.32 -18.90 10.01
C VAL A 52 -23.02 -19.95 9.15
N ILE A 53 -22.26 -20.92 8.64
CA ILE A 53 -22.79 -22.04 7.87
C ILE A 53 -22.48 -23.35 8.59
N PHE A 54 -23.52 -24.15 8.86
CA PHE A 54 -23.39 -25.55 9.24
C PHE A 54 -23.58 -26.43 8.01
N LEU A 55 -22.60 -27.30 7.74
CA LEU A 55 -22.54 -28.08 6.52
C LEU A 55 -22.32 -29.56 6.86
N ASP A 56 -23.33 -30.38 6.58
CA ASP A 56 -23.14 -31.83 6.72
C ASP A 56 -22.20 -32.37 5.64
N GLU A 57 -21.33 -33.27 6.03
CA GLU A 57 -20.38 -33.90 5.12
C GLU A 57 -21.09 -34.82 4.13
N SER A 58 -22.07 -35.62 4.60
CA SER A 58 -22.71 -36.68 3.85
C SER A 58 -24.06 -36.23 3.30
N MET A 59 -24.05 -35.49 2.22
CA MET A 59 -25.27 -35.04 1.55
C MET A 59 -25.45 -35.67 0.16
N PRO A 60 -26.71 -35.84 -0.32
CA PRO A 60 -26.98 -36.34 -1.67
C PRO A 60 -26.54 -35.29 -2.74
N GLY A 61 -25.95 -35.77 -3.81
CA GLY A 61 -25.47 -34.97 -4.93
C GLY A 61 -24.02 -34.59 -4.76
N ILE A 62 -23.74 -33.45 -4.15
CA ILE A 62 -22.39 -33.03 -3.77
C ILE A 62 -22.21 -33.10 -2.26
N THR A 63 -21.07 -33.60 -1.83
CA THR A 63 -20.69 -33.70 -0.40
C THR A 63 -20.45 -32.32 0.23
N GLY A 64 -20.42 -32.26 1.56
CA GLY A 64 -20.05 -31.02 2.26
C GLY A 64 -18.64 -30.55 1.92
N LEU A 65 -17.67 -31.47 1.77
CA LEU A 65 -16.31 -31.15 1.36
C LEU A 65 -16.21 -30.61 -0.06
N GLU A 66 -17.08 -31.06 -0.98
CA GLU A 66 -17.16 -30.54 -2.35
C GLU A 66 -17.93 -29.20 -2.42
N THR A 67 -18.86 -28.98 -1.49
CA THR A 67 -19.66 -27.75 -1.38
C THR A 67 -18.85 -26.59 -0.78
N LEU A 68 -17.97 -26.88 0.20
CA LEU A 68 -17.20 -25.90 0.95
C LEU A 68 -16.33 -24.98 0.08
N PRO A 69 -15.52 -25.44 -0.89
CA PRO A 69 -14.73 -24.55 -1.75
C PRO A 69 -15.61 -23.55 -2.52
N ARG A 70 -16.76 -23.99 -3.04
CA ARG A 70 -17.69 -23.14 -3.80
C ARG A 70 -18.31 -22.06 -2.92
N ILE A 71 -18.69 -22.41 -1.70
CA ILE A 71 -19.15 -21.42 -0.70
C ILE A 71 -18.06 -20.40 -0.40
N LYS A 72 -16.81 -20.86 -0.24
CA LYS A 72 -15.66 -19.99 0.06
C LYS A 72 -15.24 -19.10 -1.10
N GLU A 73 -15.51 -19.48 -2.34
CA GLU A 73 -15.36 -18.61 -3.50
C GLU A 73 -16.34 -17.41 -3.47
N ILE A 74 -17.58 -17.63 -2.98
CA ILE A 74 -18.62 -16.60 -2.90
C ILE A 74 -18.47 -15.77 -1.62
N LEU A 75 -18.30 -16.43 -0.47
CA LEU A 75 -18.15 -15.84 0.86
C LEU A 75 -16.84 -16.29 1.54
N PRO A 76 -15.67 -15.73 1.18
CA PRO A 76 -14.37 -16.19 1.68
C PRO A 76 -14.23 -16.18 3.21
N ASN A 77 -14.86 -15.22 3.87
CA ASN A 77 -14.70 -14.96 5.30
C ASN A 77 -15.81 -15.57 6.18
N VAL A 78 -16.87 -16.16 5.60
CA VAL A 78 -17.93 -16.75 6.39
C VAL A 78 -17.41 -17.99 7.13
N PRO A 79 -17.58 -18.11 8.45
CA PRO A 79 -17.21 -19.30 9.18
C PRO A 79 -18.09 -20.50 8.78
N VAL A 80 -17.45 -21.63 8.48
CA VAL A 80 -18.12 -22.88 8.13
C VAL A 80 -17.79 -23.93 9.18
N VAL A 81 -18.82 -24.53 9.75
CA VAL A 81 -18.75 -25.64 10.69
C VAL A 81 -19.15 -26.92 9.98
N MET A 82 -18.23 -27.84 9.84
CA MET A 82 -18.51 -29.13 9.25
C MET A 82 -19.18 -30.07 10.26
N ILE A 83 -20.24 -30.79 9.87
CA ILE A 83 -20.91 -31.78 10.67
C ILE A 83 -20.66 -33.16 10.04
N THR A 84 -20.14 -34.12 10.81
CA THR A 84 -19.74 -35.44 10.27
C THR A 84 -20.15 -36.58 11.19
N LYS A 85 -20.34 -37.78 10.62
CA LYS A 85 -20.58 -39.03 11.36
C LYS A 85 -19.27 -39.79 11.70
N ASN A 86 -18.15 -39.41 11.06
CA ASN A 86 -16.86 -40.11 11.16
C ASN A 86 -15.82 -39.35 12.00
N GLU A 87 -15.13 -40.09 12.88
CA GLU A 87 -13.96 -39.60 13.63
C GLU A 87 -12.63 -39.93 12.91
N GLU A 88 -12.65 -40.37 11.64
CA GLU A 88 -11.45 -40.80 10.94
C GLU A 88 -10.50 -39.61 10.66
N GLU A 89 -9.23 -39.79 11.07
CA GLU A 89 -8.16 -38.76 10.95
C GLU A 89 -7.99 -38.23 9.53
N GLY A 90 -8.19 -39.04 8.49
CA GLY A 90 -8.04 -38.63 7.09
C GLY A 90 -9.08 -37.62 6.58
N VAL A 91 -10.33 -37.69 7.09
CA VAL A 91 -11.38 -36.71 6.79
C VAL A 91 -11.12 -35.40 7.52
N MET A 92 -10.60 -35.48 8.75
CA MET A 92 -10.16 -34.31 9.52
C MET A 92 -8.99 -33.55 8.87
N GLU A 93 -7.96 -34.27 8.41
CA GLU A 93 -6.82 -33.61 7.73
C GLU A 93 -7.23 -32.91 6.43
N GLN A 94 -8.13 -33.52 5.66
CA GLN A 94 -8.66 -32.93 4.44
C GLN A 94 -9.57 -31.74 4.72
N ALA A 95 -10.36 -31.78 5.80
CA ALA A 95 -11.23 -30.69 6.24
C ALA A 95 -10.43 -29.51 6.82
N ILE A 96 -9.37 -29.75 7.56
CA ILE A 96 -8.44 -28.71 8.08
C ILE A 96 -7.72 -28.00 6.92
N GLY A 97 -7.30 -28.75 5.89
CA GLY A 97 -6.73 -28.17 4.66
C GLY A 97 -7.74 -27.35 3.83
N SER A 98 -9.05 -27.53 4.07
CA SER A 98 -10.14 -26.94 3.29
C SER A 98 -10.77 -25.67 3.90
N GLN A 99 -10.11 -25.01 4.86
CA GLN A 99 -10.57 -23.75 5.48
C GLN A 99 -11.88 -23.83 6.28
N ILE A 100 -12.15 -24.92 6.98
CA ILE A 100 -13.23 -25.01 7.96
C ILE A 100 -12.86 -24.23 9.23
N SER A 101 -13.89 -23.67 9.89
CA SER A 101 -13.73 -22.89 11.12
C SER A 101 -13.89 -23.73 12.40
N ASP A 102 -14.69 -24.77 12.33
CA ASP A 102 -14.91 -25.73 13.41
C ASP A 102 -15.55 -27.04 12.85
N TYR A 103 -15.62 -28.10 13.63
CA TYR A 103 -16.34 -29.33 13.25
C TYR A 103 -17.14 -29.89 14.42
N LEU A 104 -18.25 -30.57 14.11
CA LEU A 104 -19.12 -31.24 15.08
C LEU A 104 -19.37 -32.69 14.66
N ILE A 105 -19.41 -33.61 15.63
CA ILE A 105 -19.64 -35.03 15.38
C ILE A 105 -21.10 -35.36 15.70
N LYS A 106 -21.79 -36.06 14.77
CA LYS A 106 -23.15 -36.55 14.98
C LYS A 106 -23.16 -37.69 16.03
N PRO A 107 -24.13 -37.71 16.94
CA PRO A 107 -25.32 -36.89 17.05
C PRO A 107 -25.03 -35.49 17.65
N VAL A 108 -25.50 -34.46 16.98
CA VAL A 108 -25.19 -33.06 17.33
C VAL A 108 -26.03 -32.61 18.52
N ASN A 109 -25.37 -32.27 19.63
CA ASN A 109 -25.99 -31.75 20.82
C ASN A 109 -26.25 -30.22 20.68
N PRO A 110 -27.45 -29.70 20.99
CA PRO A 110 -27.75 -28.26 20.98
C PRO A 110 -26.74 -27.39 21.75
N VAL A 111 -26.17 -27.92 22.85
CA VAL A 111 -25.14 -27.19 23.62
C VAL A 111 -23.81 -27.10 22.87
N GLN A 112 -23.43 -28.14 22.17
CA GLN A 112 -22.21 -28.12 21.32
C GLN A 112 -22.35 -27.12 20.17
N ILE A 113 -23.50 -27.11 19.49
CA ILE A 113 -23.83 -26.15 18.44
C ILE A 113 -23.70 -24.72 18.99
N LEU A 114 -24.34 -24.45 20.13
CA LEU A 114 -24.28 -23.11 20.74
C LEU A 114 -22.86 -22.73 21.17
N THR A 115 -22.07 -23.69 21.65
CA THR A 115 -20.66 -23.45 22.02
C THR A 115 -19.81 -23.10 20.80
N SER A 116 -19.95 -23.86 19.70
CA SER A 116 -19.27 -23.57 18.45
C SER A 116 -19.68 -22.19 17.88
N LEU A 117 -20.99 -21.90 17.84
CA LEU A 117 -21.51 -20.60 17.43
C LEU A 117 -20.93 -19.45 18.27
N ARG A 118 -20.95 -19.58 19.59
CA ARG A 118 -20.37 -18.55 20.47
C ARG A 118 -18.88 -18.37 20.25
N LYS A 119 -18.14 -19.46 20.10
CA LYS A 119 -16.71 -19.41 19.80
C LYS A 119 -16.44 -18.64 18.52
N LEU A 120 -17.22 -18.86 17.46
CA LEU A 120 -17.02 -18.24 16.14
C LEU A 120 -17.51 -16.79 16.11
N ILE A 121 -18.69 -16.52 16.66
CA ILE A 121 -19.33 -15.19 16.63
C ILE A 121 -18.76 -14.26 17.71
N ASP A 122 -18.61 -14.77 18.96
CA ASP A 122 -18.07 -13.99 20.05
C ASP A 122 -16.57 -13.73 19.89
N SER A 123 -15.79 -14.61 19.23
CA SER A 123 -14.38 -14.35 18.98
C SER A 123 -14.19 -13.12 18.10
N ASP A 124 -14.93 -12.99 17.01
CA ASP A 124 -14.85 -11.83 16.13
C ASP A 124 -15.31 -10.54 16.84
N ARG A 125 -16.38 -10.63 17.65
CA ARG A 125 -16.84 -9.50 18.46
C ARG A 125 -15.81 -9.12 19.52
N LEU A 126 -15.26 -10.09 20.23
CA LEU A 126 -14.23 -9.86 21.24
C LEU A 126 -12.94 -9.28 20.64
N VAL A 127 -12.54 -9.77 19.47
CA VAL A 127 -11.39 -9.23 18.73
C VAL A 127 -11.67 -7.77 18.32
N ARG A 128 -12.87 -7.45 17.83
CA ARG A 128 -13.26 -6.07 17.47
C ARG A 128 -13.27 -5.16 18.71
N GLU A 129 -13.90 -5.57 19.81
CA GLU A 129 -13.96 -4.81 21.06
C GLU A 129 -12.55 -4.60 21.64
N GLN A 130 -11.71 -5.64 21.63
CA GLN A 130 -10.32 -5.54 22.07
C GLN A 130 -9.52 -4.59 21.16
N THR A 131 -9.66 -4.72 19.84
CA THR A 131 -8.99 -3.85 18.88
C THR A 131 -9.39 -2.38 19.08
N ALA A 132 -10.67 -2.11 19.31
CA ALA A 132 -11.15 -0.76 19.60
C ALA A 132 -10.59 -0.21 20.91
N THR A 133 -10.52 -1.05 21.94
CA THR A 133 -9.95 -0.67 23.25
C THR A 133 -8.45 -0.40 23.17
N ASP A 134 -7.71 -1.27 22.48
CA ASP A 134 -6.28 -1.12 22.25
C ASP A 134 -5.98 0.17 21.47
N TYR A 135 -6.77 0.45 20.42
CA TYR A 135 -6.61 1.69 19.65
C TYR A 135 -6.91 2.94 20.49
N GLN A 136 -7.94 2.92 21.35
CA GLN A 136 -8.22 4.05 22.22
C GLN A 136 -7.06 4.39 23.17
N GLN A 137 -6.33 3.38 23.64
CA GLN A 137 -5.11 3.59 24.45
C GLN A 137 -3.98 4.17 23.60
N GLU A 138 -3.76 3.60 22.41
CA GLU A 138 -2.70 4.05 21.50
C GLU A 138 -2.99 5.44 20.92
N PHE A 139 -4.25 5.77 20.65
CA PHE A 139 -4.68 7.10 20.22
C PHE A 139 -4.15 8.21 21.14
N ARG A 140 -4.27 8.02 22.47
CA ARG A 140 -3.80 9.00 23.44
C ARG A 140 -2.27 9.17 23.40
N LYS A 141 -1.54 8.07 23.20
CA LYS A 141 -0.08 8.10 23.09
C LYS A 141 0.34 8.84 21.82
N ILE A 142 -0.19 8.43 20.66
CA ILE A 142 0.09 9.08 19.38
C ILE A 142 -0.25 10.58 19.45
N PHE A 143 -1.40 10.95 20.02
CA PHE A 143 -1.80 12.34 20.19
C PHE A 143 -0.78 13.14 21.03
N THR A 144 -0.30 12.56 22.10
CA THR A 144 0.71 13.21 22.97
C THR A 144 2.05 13.33 22.25
N GLU A 145 2.49 12.26 21.56
CA GLU A 145 3.73 12.22 20.83
C GLU A 145 3.75 13.27 19.70
N ILE A 146 2.71 13.37 18.89
CA ILE A 146 2.59 14.37 17.80
C ILE A 146 2.82 15.81 18.30
N ASN A 147 2.41 16.10 19.53
CA ASN A 147 2.50 17.44 20.12
C ASN A 147 3.79 17.67 20.94
N SER A 148 4.71 16.69 21.02
CA SER A 148 5.93 16.77 21.86
C SER A 148 7.17 17.32 21.16
N GLY A 149 7.10 17.68 19.87
CA GLY A 149 8.24 18.18 19.10
C GLY A 149 9.14 17.07 18.59
N LEU A 150 8.62 16.25 17.69
CA LEU A 150 9.26 15.05 17.13
C LEU A 150 10.43 15.40 16.19
N ASN A 151 11.47 14.54 16.19
CA ASN A 151 12.51 14.51 15.17
C ASN A 151 12.07 13.64 13.96
N PHE A 152 12.94 13.52 12.94
CA PHE A 152 12.58 12.82 11.71
C PHE A 152 12.40 11.29 11.90
N GLN A 153 13.14 10.65 12.82
CA GLN A 153 12.97 9.24 13.17
C GLN A 153 11.62 9.01 13.85
N GLU A 154 11.30 9.85 14.81
CA GLU A 154 10.05 9.77 15.57
C GLU A 154 8.82 10.00 14.66
N TRP A 155 8.92 10.91 13.68
CA TRP A 155 7.84 11.10 12.67
C TRP A 155 7.61 9.85 11.84
N ALA A 156 8.66 9.15 11.43
CA ALA A 156 8.51 7.91 10.70
C ALA A 156 7.86 6.82 11.56
N GLU A 157 8.23 6.72 12.85
CA GLU A 157 7.58 5.77 13.76
C GLU A 157 6.11 6.11 14.01
N ILE A 158 5.74 7.38 14.12
CA ILE A 158 4.33 7.80 14.19
C ILE A 158 3.58 7.39 12.92
N TYR A 159 4.18 7.61 11.75
CA TYR A 159 3.55 7.22 10.48
C TYR A 159 3.35 5.69 10.41
N LYS A 160 4.34 4.90 10.78
CA LYS A 160 4.22 3.43 10.86
C LYS A 160 3.11 2.99 11.83
N LYS A 161 2.99 3.61 13.01
CA LYS A 161 1.92 3.34 13.97
C LYS A 161 0.54 3.64 13.39
N ILE A 162 0.37 4.79 12.73
CA ILE A 162 -0.89 5.17 12.08
C ILE A 162 -1.28 4.14 11.01
N ILE A 163 -0.35 3.75 10.14
CA ILE A 163 -0.61 2.75 9.09
C ILE A 163 -0.91 1.37 9.70
N HIS A 164 -0.20 0.95 10.75
CA HIS A 164 -0.51 -0.28 11.46
C HIS A 164 -1.97 -0.32 11.94
N TRP A 165 -2.44 0.76 12.55
CA TRP A 165 -3.81 0.85 13.05
C TRP A 165 -4.83 0.95 11.91
N GLU A 166 -4.51 1.66 10.82
CA GLU A 166 -5.35 1.74 9.64
C GLU A 166 -5.63 0.33 9.07
N LEU A 167 -4.58 -0.46 8.85
CA LEU A 167 -4.70 -1.83 8.35
C LEU A 167 -5.42 -2.76 9.33
N LYS A 168 -5.19 -2.61 10.63
CA LYS A 168 -5.84 -3.43 11.67
C LYS A 168 -7.34 -3.11 11.80
N LEU A 169 -7.72 -1.84 11.73
CA LEU A 169 -9.11 -1.39 11.78
C LEU A 169 -9.89 -1.75 10.51
N ASP A 170 -9.26 -1.69 9.34
CA ASP A 170 -9.85 -2.14 8.07
C ASP A 170 -10.32 -3.60 8.13
N ASN A 171 -9.56 -4.45 8.79
CA ASN A 171 -9.90 -5.87 8.95
C ASN A 171 -11.00 -6.10 9.99
N SER A 172 -11.21 -5.16 10.92
CA SER A 172 -12.21 -5.28 11.99
C SER A 172 -13.58 -4.70 11.67
N ASN A 173 -13.76 -4.05 10.51
CA ASN A 173 -14.99 -3.36 10.09
C ASN A 173 -15.57 -2.39 11.14
N THR A 174 -14.72 -1.68 11.88
CA THR A 174 -15.10 -0.74 12.96
C THR A 174 -15.14 0.69 12.41
N THR A 175 -16.21 1.07 11.70
CA THR A 175 -16.33 2.36 10.99
C THR A 175 -16.06 3.58 11.89
N SER A 176 -16.59 3.61 13.12
CA SER A 176 -16.39 4.74 14.04
C SER A 176 -14.92 4.95 14.46
N MET A 177 -14.15 3.86 14.64
CA MET A 177 -12.74 3.97 14.98
C MET A 177 -11.88 4.38 13.78
N SER A 178 -12.26 3.97 12.58
CA SER A 178 -11.61 4.39 11.34
C SER A 178 -11.76 5.89 11.09
N GLU A 179 -12.92 6.49 11.40
CA GLU A 179 -13.14 7.95 11.32
C GLU A 179 -12.26 8.72 12.32
N ILE A 180 -12.14 8.20 13.56
CA ILE A 180 -11.25 8.79 14.58
C ILE A 180 -9.78 8.71 14.13
N LEU A 181 -9.36 7.57 13.58
CA LEU A 181 -8.00 7.42 13.05
C LEU A 181 -7.74 8.36 11.86
N ALA A 182 -8.70 8.53 10.95
CA ALA A 182 -8.58 9.47 9.85
C ALA A 182 -8.35 10.91 10.34
N THR A 183 -9.11 11.34 11.36
CA THR A 183 -8.91 12.66 12.00
C THR A 183 -7.52 12.78 12.65
N GLN A 184 -7.04 11.73 13.31
CA GLN A 184 -5.71 11.70 13.91
C GLN A 184 -4.61 11.77 12.83
N LYS A 185 -4.79 11.08 11.70
CA LYS A 185 -3.87 11.13 10.56
C LYS A 185 -3.82 12.52 9.93
N GLU A 186 -4.95 13.21 9.80
CA GLU A 186 -4.99 14.61 9.34
C GLU A 186 -4.25 15.55 10.30
N GLN A 187 -4.42 15.37 11.60
CA GLN A 187 -3.68 16.13 12.60
C GLN A 187 -2.17 15.85 12.51
N ALA A 188 -1.77 14.58 12.41
CA ALA A 188 -0.37 14.21 12.24
C ALA A 188 0.23 14.84 10.98
N ASN A 189 -0.47 14.78 9.84
CA ASN A 189 -0.06 15.44 8.61
C ASN A 189 0.10 16.95 8.78
N SER A 190 -0.82 17.62 9.51
CA SER A 190 -0.74 19.05 9.77
C SER A 190 0.51 19.44 10.55
N GLU A 191 0.83 18.71 11.61
CA GLU A 191 2.04 18.97 12.42
C GLU A 191 3.32 18.57 11.68
N PHE A 192 3.29 17.47 10.91
CA PHE A 192 4.40 17.07 10.06
C PHE A 192 4.71 18.11 8.98
N CYS A 193 3.71 18.71 8.35
CA CYS A 193 3.94 19.79 7.39
C CYS A 193 4.65 21.00 8.02
N LYS A 194 4.29 21.36 9.26
CA LYS A 194 4.99 22.41 10.00
C LYS A 194 6.43 22.03 10.35
N TYR A 195 6.65 20.74 10.66
CA TYR A 195 7.98 20.22 10.93
C TYR A 195 8.87 20.28 9.67
N VAL A 196 8.38 19.83 8.53
CA VAL A 196 9.08 19.93 7.24
C VAL A 196 9.37 21.39 6.88
N GLU A 197 8.38 22.28 7.03
CA GLU A 197 8.53 23.73 6.74
C GLU A 197 9.67 24.39 7.53
N ARG A 198 9.89 23.95 8.77
CA ARG A 198 10.96 24.52 9.62
C ARG A 198 12.35 23.97 9.31
N ASN A 199 12.44 22.71 8.85
CA ASN A 199 13.71 21.99 8.79
C ASN A 199 14.19 21.71 7.36
N TYR A 200 13.31 21.72 6.34
CA TYR A 200 13.63 21.24 5.00
C TYR A 200 14.83 21.97 4.36
N LEU A 201 14.90 23.29 4.51
CA LEU A 201 16.01 24.05 3.90
C LEU A 201 17.35 23.75 4.57
N ASP A 202 17.35 23.47 5.88
CA ASP A 202 18.55 23.08 6.60
C ASP A 202 19.01 21.67 6.16
N TRP A 203 18.07 20.72 6.03
CA TRP A 203 18.38 19.36 5.56
C TRP A 203 19.05 19.34 4.19
N VAL A 204 18.55 20.10 3.21
CA VAL A 204 19.12 20.11 1.87
C VAL A 204 20.43 20.91 1.75
N ASN A 205 20.82 21.64 2.79
CA ASN A 205 22.03 22.46 2.85
C ASN A 205 23.12 21.93 3.81
N ASN A 206 23.18 20.60 3.98
CA ASN A 206 24.20 19.86 4.74
C ASN A 206 24.05 19.96 6.26
N ASP A 207 22.86 19.82 6.78
CA ASP A 207 22.63 19.55 8.20
C ASP A 207 23.13 18.14 8.54
N GLU A 208 23.99 18.00 9.57
CA GLU A 208 24.48 16.70 10.04
C GLU A 208 23.35 15.85 10.62
N ASP A 209 22.29 16.48 11.13
CA ASP A 209 21.10 15.82 11.68
C ASP A 209 19.97 15.63 10.65
N ALA A 210 20.25 15.76 9.35
CA ALA A 210 19.26 15.55 8.31
C ALA A 210 18.90 14.06 8.14
N PRO A 211 17.64 13.75 7.75
CA PRO A 211 17.30 12.39 7.33
C PRO A 211 18.04 12.01 6.04
N VAL A 212 18.20 10.70 5.80
CA VAL A 212 18.56 10.23 4.46
C VAL A 212 17.51 10.70 3.47
N MET A 213 17.91 11.40 2.41
CA MET A 213 17.00 11.93 1.41
C MET A 213 17.22 11.25 0.05
N SER A 214 16.34 11.53 -0.93
CA SER A 214 16.35 10.88 -2.25
C SER A 214 17.74 10.81 -2.89
N HIS A 215 18.53 11.88 -2.85
CA HIS A 215 19.87 11.93 -3.46
C HIS A 215 20.94 11.12 -2.69
N ASP A 216 20.69 10.78 -1.44
CA ASP A 216 21.61 9.99 -0.62
C ASP A 216 21.25 8.51 -0.56
N LEU A 217 20.02 8.14 -0.97
CA LEU A 217 19.45 6.80 -0.81
C LEU A 217 20.40 5.69 -1.26
N LEU A 218 20.81 5.71 -2.51
CA LEU A 218 21.63 4.61 -3.06
C LEU A 218 22.99 4.55 -2.38
N ARG A 219 23.63 5.68 -2.17
CA ARG A 219 24.97 5.76 -1.54
C ARG A 219 24.97 5.32 -0.10
N SER A 220 23.91 5.65 0.66
CA SER A 220 23.86 5.41 2.10
C SER A 220 23.25 4.06 2.46
N MET A 221 22.25 3.58 1.72
CA MET A 221 21.43 2.44 2.12
C MET A 221 21.52 1.23 1.18
N VAL A 222 21.97 1.40 -0.07
CA VAL A 222 21.99 0.31 -1.05
C VAL A 222 23.41 -0.06 -1.47
N PHE A 223 24.24 0.90 -1.85
CA PHE A 223 25.59 0.66 -2.35
C PHE A 223 26.55 -0.01 -1.36
N PRO A 224 26.42 0.18 -0.02
CA PRO A 224 27.25 -0.54 0.94
C PRO A 224 27.12 -2.07 0.87
N ASP A 225 25.99 -2.57 0.38
CA ASP A 225 25.72 -4.02 0.25
C ASP A 225 26.14 -4.60 -1.10
N ILE A 226 26.59 -3.79 -2.05
CA ILE A 226 27.06 -4.27 -3.37
C ILE A 226 28.37 -5.01 -3.20
N SER A 227 28.37 -6.27 -3.60
CA SER A 227 29.57 -7.12 -3.60
C SER A 227 29.63 -7.99 -4.85
N SER A 228 30.83 -8.45 -5.25
CA SER A 228 31.00 -9.38 -6.35
C SER A 228 30.51 -10.81 -6.03
N ASP A 229 30.28 -11.11 -4.74
CA ASP A 229 29.95 -12.47 -4.29
C ASP A 229 28.44 -12.74 -4.32
N ARG A 230 27.64 -11.67 -4.39
CA ARG A 230 26.18 -11.75 -4.41
C ARG A 230 25.57 -10.66 -5.26
N PRO A 231 24.73 -11.00 -6.26
CA PRO A 231 23.99 -10.02 -7.04
C PRO A 231 23.07 -9.17 -6.15
N THR A 232 23.13 -7.86 -6.31
CA THR A 232 22.26 -6.91 -5.61
C THR A 232 21.26 -6.33 -6.58
N PHE A 233 19.96 -6.42 -6.23
CA PHE A 233 18.87 -5.85 -7.01
C PHE A 233 18.25 -4.68 -6.24
N PHE A 234 17.97 -3.60 -6.95
CA PHE A 234 17.18 -2.48 -6.45
C PHE A 234 15.93 -2.33 -7.31
N LEU A 235 14.77 -2.70 -6.73
CA LEU A 235 13.46 -2.53 -7.34
C LEU A 235 12.85 -1.22 -6.86
N LEU A 236 12.68 -0.26 -7.75
CA LEU A 236 11.94 0.96 -7.51
C LEU A 236 10.53 0.81 -8.06
N LEU A 237 9.53 0.70 -7.17
CA LEU A 237 8.12 0.75 -7.51
C LEU A 237 7.65 2.20 -7.43
N ASP A 238 7.37 2.81 -8.59
CA ASP A 238 6.96 4.21 -8.71
C ASP A 238 5.70 4.51 -7.90
N ASN A 239 5.76 5.48 -6.98
CA ASN A 239 4.64 5.89 -6.14
C ASN A 239 4.14 4.82 -5.13
N LEU A 240 5.04 3.96 -4.63
CA LEU A 240 4.71 2.97 -3.61
C LEU A 240 4.66 3.61 -2.22
N ARG A 241 3.51 3.59 -1.57
CA ARG A 241 3.37 4.05 -0.18
C ARG A 241 3.70 2.93 0.82
N TYR A 242 3.96 3.31 2.07
CA TYR A 242 4.26 2.37 3.15
C TYR A 242 3.09 1.40 3.43
N ASP A 243 1.84 1.87 3.41
CA ASP A 243 0.65 1.03 3.58
C ASP A 243 0.50 -0.01 2.45
N GLN A 244 0.87 0.36 1.23
CA GLN A 244 0.88 -0.56 0.08
C GLN A 244 2.00 -1.59 0.20
N TRP A 245 3.18 -1.20 0.71
CA TRP A 245 4.22 -2.17 1.05
C TRP A 245 3.69 -3.20 2.04
N LYS A 246 3.07 -2.78 3.13
CA LYS A 246 2.57 -3.69 4.19
C LYS A 246 1.55 -4.73 3.69
N ILE A 247 0.81 -4.44 2.63
CA ILE A 247 -0.14 -5.42 2.05
C ILE A 247 0.49 -6.37 1.05
N ILE A 248 1.63 -6.00 0.43
CA ILE A 248 2.38 -6.89 -0.46
C ILE A 248 3.49 -7.68 0.28
N GLU A 249 3.90 -7.21 1.45
CA GLU A 249 4.93 -7.86 2.30
C GLU A 249 4.65 -9.36 2.55
N PRO A 250 3.43 -9.82 2.88
CA PRO A 250 3.15 -11.25 3.06
C PRO A 250 3.46 -12.08 1.81
N ILE A 251 3.16 -11.55 0.61
CA ILE A 251 3.43 -12.21 -0.65
C ILE A 251 4.94 -12.34 -0.87
N VAL A 252 5.66 -11.23 -0.68
CA VAL A 252 7.11 -11.19 -0.84
C VAL A 252 7.81 -12.10 0.18
N SER A 253 7.28 -12.17 1.40
CA SER A 253 7.85 -12.95 2.49
C SER A 253 7.79 -14.47 2.29
N GLU A 254 7.02 -14.97 1.33
CA GLU A 254 7.04 -16.38 0.93
C GLU A 254 8.40 -16.79 0.35
N TYR A 255 9.02 -15.89 -0.42
CA TYR A 255 10.29 -16.15 -1.15
C TYR A 255 11.48 -15.43 -0.55
N TYR A 256 11.26 -14.32 0.17
CA TYR A 256 12.29 -13.48 0.73
C TYR A 256 12.12 -13.32 2.25
N ARG A 257 13.23 -13.14 2.94
CA ARG A 257 13.25 -12.72 4.34
C ARG A 257 13.53 -11.22 4.39
N VAL A 258 12.68 -10.46 5.06
CA VAL A 258 12.96 -9.06 5.40
C VAL A 258 14.12 -9.05 6.40
N GLU A 259 15.23 -8.40 6.04
CA GLU A 259 16.39 -8.20 6.90
C GLU A 259 16.29 -6.84 7.62
N GLU A 260 15.81 -5.82 6.90
CA GLU A 260 15.66 -4.48 7.44
C GLU A 260 14.48 -3.79 6.75
N GLU A 261 13.67 -3.09 7.52
CA GLU A 261 12.59 -2.23 7.05
C GLU A 261 12.86 -0.81 7.55
N ASP A 262 13.29 0.04 6.66
CA ASP A 262 13.69 1.40 6.96
C ASP A 262 12.94 2.40 6.07
N TYR A 263 13.24 3.66 6.20
CA TYR A 263 12.62 4.75 5.46
C TYR A 263 13.67 5.81 5.09
N PHE A 264 13.32 6.59 4.11
CA PHE A 264 14.04 7.82 3.76
C PHE A 264 13.03 8.90 3.39
N TYR A 265 13.51 10.14 3.26
CA TYR A 265 12.68 11.30 2.98
C TYR A 265 12.78 11.68 1.51
N SER A 266 11.65 11.68 0.80
CA SER A 266 11.60 12.17 -0.57
C SER A 266 11.84 13.68 -0.60
N ILE A 267 12.66 14.14 -1.55
CA ILE A 267 12.88 15.57 -1.78
C ILE A 267 11.64 16.23 -2.36
N LEU A 268 11.52 17.54 -2.17
CA LEU A 268 10.47 18.35 -2.78
C LEU A 268 10.89 18.89 -4.16
N PRO A 269 9.95 18.90 -5.12
CA PRO A 269 8.62 18.31 -5.10
C PRO A 269 8.70 16.77 -5.09
N THR A 270 7.79 16.11 -4.36
CA THR A 270 7.69 14.65 -4.26
C THR A 270 7.11 14.07 -5.55
N THR A 271 7.91 14.10 -6.60
CA THR A 271 7.52 13.66 -7.96
C THR A 271 8.64 12.92 -8.66
N THR A 272 8.24 12.05 -9.58
CA THR A 272 9.14 11.23 -10.40
C THR A 272 10.29 12.04 -11.04
N GLN A 273 10.00 13.22 -11.59
CA GLN A 273 11.01 14.06 -12.25
C GLN A 273 12.13 14.47 -11.29
N TYR A 274 11.79 14.88 -10.07
CA TYR A 274 12.75 15.41 -9.10
C TYR A 274 13.37 14.29 -8.27
N SER A 275 12.56 13.53 -7.58
CA SER A 275 13.01 12.50 -6.63
C SER A 275 13.77 11.36 -7.31
N ARG A 276 13.26 10.81 -8.42
CA ARG A 276 13.88 9.65 -9.07
C ARG A 276 15.19 10.01 -9.77
N ASN A 277 15.24 11.16 -10.46
CA ASN A 277 16.50 11.62 -11.02
C ASN A 277 17.54 11.87 -9.92
N SER A 278 17.13 12.37 -8.76
CA SER A 278 18.04 12.54 -7.60
C SER A 278 18.50 11.20 -7.03
N ILE A 279 17.61 10.20 -6.91
CA ILE A 279 17.98 8.84 -6.48
C ILE A 279 19.07 8.28 -7.39
N PHE A 280 18.85 8.31 -8.72
CA PHE A 280 19.78 7.69 -9.67
C PHE A 280 21.03 8.54 -9.96
N SER A 281 20.97 9.85 -9.75
CA SER A 281 22.16 10.68 -9.90
C SER A 281 23.00 10.79 -8.64
N GLY A 282 22.43 10.63 -7.45
CA GLY A 282 23.07 10.98 -6.18
C GLY A 282 23.36 12.49 -6.06
N LEU A 283 22.49 13.31 -6.66
CA LEU A 283 22.61 14.76 -6.72
C LEU A 283 21.25 15.41 -6.54
N MET A 284 21.25 16.62 -5.98
CA MET A 284 20.04 17.44 -5.93
C MET A 284 19.69 18.00 -7.33
N PRO A 285 18.42 18.35 -7.61
CA PRO A 285 17.98 18.76 -8.95
C PRO A 285 18.76 19.90 -9.59
N SER A 286 19.13 20.95 -8.83
CA SER A 286 19.96 22.04 -9.36
C SER A 286 21.38 21.59 -9.73
N GLN A 287 21.93 20.63 -9.01
CA GLN A 287 23.24 20.05 -9.30
C GLN A 287 23.19 19.15 -10.54
N ILE A 288 22.07 18.40 -10.75
CA ILE A 288 21.89 17.64 -12.00
C ILE A 288 21.86 18.59 -13.19
N GLN A 289 21.10 19.70 -13.09
CA GLN A 289 21.04 20.72 -14.13
C GLN A 289 22.41 21.36 -14.41
N GLU A 290 23.22 21.58 -13.38
CA GLU A 290 24.55 22.19 -13.50
C GLU A 290 25.57 21.23 -14.12
N TYR A 291 25.64 19.98 -13.65
CA TYR A 291 26.70 19.03 -14.05
C TYR A 291 26.34 18.17 -15.26
N TYR A 292 25.04 17.99 -15.52
CA TYR A 292 24.48 17.16 -16.59
C TYR A 292 23.30 17.87 -17.27
N PRO A 293 23.46 19.08 -17.81
CA PRO A 293 22.38 19.87 -18.38
C PRO A 293 21.60 19.13 -19.48
N GLU A 294 22.26 18.25 -20.23
CA GLU A 294 21.64 17.42 -21.26
C GLU A 294 20.73 16.29 -20.71
N TYR A 295 20.80 15.99 -19.41
CA TYR A 295 19.99 14.98 -18.76
C TYR A 295 18.85 15.58 -17.93
N TRP A 296 18.77 16.91 -17.85
CA TRP A 296 17.73 17.63 -17.13
C TRP A 296 16.81 18.40 -18.09
N LEU A 297 15.49 18.29 -17.87
CA LEU A 297 14.49 19.14 -18.51
C LEU A 297 13.62 19.77 -17.42
N ASN A 298 13.41 21.10 -17.50
CA ASN A 298 12.51 21.80 -16.61
C ASN A 298 11.03 21.45 -16.90
N ASP A 299 10.13 21.76 -15.97
CA ASP A 299 8.69 21.43 -16.09
C ASP A 299 8.04 21.98 -17.37
N ASN A 300 8.39 23.20 -17.76
CA ASN A 300 7.85 23.88 -18.94
C ASN A 300 8.48 23.44 -20.28
N GLU A 301 9.54 22.65 -20.27
CA GLU A 301 10.19 22.14 -21.47
C GLU A 301 9.46 20.89 -22.00
N LYS A 302 9.48 20.67 -23.31
CA LYS A 302 8.84 19.51 -23.93
C LYS A 302 9.75 18.29 -23.87
N GLY A 303 9.17 17.12 -23.60
CA GLY A 303 9.87 15.84 -23.59
C GLY A 303 9.68 15.06 -22.29
N GLY A 304 10.14 13.82 -22.28
CA GLY A 304 10.12 12.98 -21.07
C GLY A 304 11.19 13.45 -20.09
N LYS A 305 10.79 13.62 -18.82
CA LYS A 305 11.64 14.19 -17.77
C LYS A 305 12.63 13.18 -17.17
N ASN A 306 12.38 11.90 -17.39
CA ASN A 306 13.12 10.78 -16.79
C ASN A 306 13.63 9.82 -17.86
N LEU A 307 14.28 10.35 -18.92
CA LEU A 307 14.81 9.54 -20.01
C LEU A 307 16.27 9.10 -19.80
N HIS A 308 16.96 9.69 -18.85
CA HIS A 308 18.41 9.52 -18.65
C HIS A 308 18.80 8.87 -17.32
N GLU A 309 17.84 8.22 -16.63
CA GLU A 309 18.04 7.57 -15.32
C GLU A 309 19.18 6.54 -15.35
N GLU A 310 19.31 5.74 -16.43
CA GLU A 310 20.40 4.78 -16.62
C GLU A 310 21.78 5.46 -16.65
N LYS A 311 21.89 6.59 -17.38
CA LYS A 311 23.13 7.33 -17.48
C LYS A 311 23.49 8.01 -16.15
N LEU A 312 22.49 8.60 -15.48
CA LEU A 312 22.66 9.19 -14.15
C LEU A 312 23.13 8.16 -13.13
N LEU A 313 22.55 6.94 -13.15
CA LEU A 313 23.00 5.84 -12.31
C LEU A 313 24.45 5.44 -12.60
N SER A 314 24.81 5.29 -13.86
CA SER A 314 26.18 4.96 -14.28
C SER A 314 27.19 6.00 -13.79
N GLU A 315 26.85 7.29 -13.88
CA GLU A 315 27.67 8.38 -13.37
C GLU A 315 27.77 8.39 -11.84
N GLN A 316 26.69 8.06 -11.13
CA GLN A 316 26.71 7.93 -9.67
C GLN A 316 27.62 6.78 -9.23
N ILE A 317 27.48 5.60 -9.86
CA ILE A 317 28.33 4.44 -9.60
C ILE A 317 29.80 4.80 -9.84
N ARG A 318 30.12 5.44 -10.98
CA ARG A 318 31.49 5.87 -11.32
C ARG A 318 32.08 6.83 -10.28
N ARG A 319 31.28 7.72 -9.73
CA ARG A 319 31.75 8.68 -8.69
C ARG A 319 31.90 8.03 -7.31
N THR A 320 31.13 6.98 -7.03
CA THR A 320 31.08 6.36 -5.70
C THR A 320 32.11 5.25 -5.53
N PHE A 321 32.27 4.41 -6.55
CA PHE A 321 33.15 3.24 -6.45
C PHE A 321 34.51 3.47 -7.09
N ARG A 322 35.57 3.00 -6.39
CA ARG A 322 36.96 3.04 -6.91
C ARG A 322 37.24 1.95 -7.93
N LYS A 323 36.44 0.87 -7.91
CA LYS A 323 36.52 -0.27 -8.85
C LYS A 323 35.30 -0.26 -9.77
N PRO A 324 35.43 -0.77 -11.00
CA PRO A 324 34.27 -0.95 -11.86
C PRO A 324 33.24 -1.86 -11.20
N VAL A 325 31.97 -1.44 -11.21
CA VAL A 325 30.80 -2.22 -10.78
C VAL A 325 30.03 -2.57 -12.04
N LYS A 326 29.86 -3.87 -12.28
CA LYS A 326 29.05 -4.35 -13.41
C LYS A 326 27.57 -4.16 -13.06
N HIS A 327 26.90 -3.29 -13.80
CA HIS A 327 25.52 -2.92 -13.50
C HIS A 327 24.63 -2.93 -14.73
N ALA A 328 23.32 -3.03 -14.48
CA ALA A 328 22.26 -2.90 -15.48
C ALA A 328 21.11 -2.05 -14.94
N TYR A 329 20.34 -1.47 -15.86
CA TYR A 329 19.15 -0.68 -15.57
C TYR A 329 18.01 -1.10 -16.48
N TYR A 330 16.83 -1.32 -15.91
CA TYR A 330 15.60 -1.66 -16.63
C TYR A 330 14.46 -0.73 -16.23
N LYS A 331 13.74 -0.21 -17.20
CA LYS A 331 12.53 0.62 -16.99
C LYS A 331 11.33 -0.02 -17.63
N ILE A 332 10.41 -0.48 -16.79
CA ILE A 332 9.22 -1.22 -17.17
C ILE A 332 8.01 -0.28 -17.15
N THR A 333 7.55 0.09 -18.33
CA THR A 333 6.41 0.99 -18.55
C THR A 333 5.26 0.33 -19.32
N THR A 334 5.45 -0.91 -19.79
CA THR A 334 4.43 -1.69 -20.52
C THR A 334 4.49 -3.15 -20.12
N VAL A 335 3.37 -3.87 -20.31
CA VAL A 335 3.28 -5.31 -20.06
C VAL A 335 4.33 -6.09 -20.85
N GLU A 336 4.60 -5.68 -22.10
CA GLU A 336 5.57 -6.35 -22.96
C GLU A 336 7.00 -6.22 -22.43
N LYS A 337 7.40 -5.03 -21.96
CA LYS A 337 8.69 -4.84 -21.29
C LYS A 337 8.79 -5.68 -20.01
N GLY A 338 7.67 -5.86 -19.29
CA GLY A 338 7.62 -6.74 -18.14
C GLY A 338 7.93 -8.20 -18.50
N LYS A 339 7.34 -8.73 -19.58
CA LYS A 339 7.65 -10.07 -20.10
C LYS A 339 9.09 -10.21 -20.53
N GLN A 340 9.63 -9.22 -21.26
CA GLN A 340 11.04 -9.19 -21.66
C GLN A 340 11.98 -9.19 -20.44
N LEU A 341 11.61 -8.54 -19.35
CA LEU A 341 12.37 -8.61 -18.09
C LEU A 341 12.39 -10.03 -17.56
N VAL A 342 11.24 -10.70 -17.48
CA VAL A 342 11.13 -12.10 -17.01
C VAL A 342 12.04 -13.02 -17.81
N ASP A 343 11.99 -12.93 -19.15
CA ASP A 343 12.81 -13.73 -20.07
C ASP A 343 14.32 -13.52 -19.87
N ASN A 344 14.72 -12.33 -19.43
CA ASN A 344 16.14 -11.93 -19.31
C ASN A 344 16.63 -11.83 -17.86
N ILE A 345 15.79 -12.00 -16.85
CA ILE A 345 16.14 -11.69 -15.45
C ILE A 345 17.30 -12.55 -14.94
N GLN A 346 17.42 -13.81 -15.39
CA GLN A 346 18.54 -14.68 -15.03
C GLN A 346 19.90 -14.13 -15.49
N ASN A 347 19.95 -13.41 -16.62
CA ASN A 347 21.18 -12.77 -17.07
C ASN A 347 21.65 -11.66 -16.12
N CYS A 348 20.73 -11.05 -15.37
CA CYS A 348 21.03 -10.02 -14.38
C CYS A 348 21.80 -10.57 -13.16
N LEU A 349 21.74 -11.87 -12.91
CA LEU A 349 22.54 -12.54 -11.87
C LEU A 349 24.05 -12.44 -12.09
N ASN A 350 24.48 -12.11 -13.32
CA ASN A 350 25.89 -11.89 -13.65
C ASN A 350 26.35 -10.44 -13.41
N ASN A 351 25.48 -9.55 -12.91
CA ASN A 351 25.83 -8.19 -12.55
C ASN A 351 26.05 -8.09 -11.02
N ASP A 352 26.91 -7.16 -10.62
CA ASP A 352 27.07 -6.82 -9.20
C ASP A 352 25.85 -6.04 -8.71
N PHE A 353 25.24 -5.22 -9.58
CA PHE A 353 24.07 -4.39 -9.28
C PHE A 353 23.10 -4.32 -10.46
N THR A 354 21.81 -4.49 -10.17
CA THR A 354 20.75 -4.31 -11.18
C THR A 354 19.64 -3.44 -10.61
N ALA A 355 19.38 -2.29 -11.24
CA ALA A 355 18.26 -1.42 -10.92
C ALA A 355 17.07 -1.69 -11.85
N ILE A 356 15.89 -1.86 -11.27
CA ILE A 356 14.63 -2.08 -12.00
C ILE A 356 13.63 -1.03 -11.55
N VAL A 357 13.09 -0.27 -12.49
CA VAL A 357 12.02 0.72 -12.25
C VAL A 357 10.71 0.18 -12.82
N TYR A 358 9.66 0.18 -12.01
CA TYR A 358 8.35 -0.29 -12.42
C TYR A 358 7.26 0.76 -12.14
N ASN A 359 6.63 1.29 -13.19
CA ASN A 359 5.77 2.48 -13.11
C ASN A 359 4.28 2.21 -12.85
N PHE A 360 3.88 1.00 -12.46
CA PHE A 360 2.47 0.62 -12.45
C PHE A 360 1.61 1.36 -11.42
N ILE A 361 2.10 1.55 -10.17
CA ILE A 361 1.28 2.14 -9.09
C ILE A 361 0.98 3.61 -9.42
N ASP A 362 1.96 4.32 -9.95
CA ASP A 362 1.76 5.69 -10.43
C ASP A 362 0.77 5.74 -11.61
N MET A 363 0.90 4.84 -12.58
CA MET A 363 -0.08 4.70 -13.66
C MET A 363 -1.49 4.41 -13.16
N LEU A 364 -1.64 3.58 -12.11
CA LEU A 364 -2.93 3.29 -11.49
C LEU A 364 -3.55 4.54 -10.85
N SER A 365 -2.74 5.37 -10.16
CA SER A 365 -3.21 6.62 -9.56
C SER A 365 -3.69 7.63 -10.60
N HIS A 366 -2.97 7.76 -11.71
CA HIS A 366 -3.36 8.59 -12.85
C HIS A 366 -4.61 8.06 -13.55
N ALA A 367 -4.64 6.77 -13.87
CA ALA A 367 -5.80 6.13 -14.51
C ALA A 367 -7.07 6.24 -13.65
N ARG A 368 -6.96 6.13 -12.32
CA ARG A 368 -8.06 6.38 -11.39
C ARG A 368 -8.60 7.81 -11.49
N THR A 369 -7.74 8.79 -11.73
CA THR A 369 -8.17 10.19 -11.92
C THR A 369 -8.93 10.39 -13.24
N GLU A 370 -8.56 9.66 -14.30
CA GLU A 370 -9.07 9.85 -15.66
C GLU A 370 -10.26 8.92 -15.99
N MET A 371 -10.34 7.72 -15.38
CA MET A 371 -11.34 6.69 -15.70
C MET A 371 -12.33 6.51 -14.56
N GLU A 372 -13.62 6.74 -14.85
CA GLU A 372 -14.71 6.67 -13.86
C GLU A 372 -14.85 5.28 -13.24
N ILE A 373 -14.70 4.22 -14.03
CA ILE A 373 -14.70 2.82 -13.55
C ILE A 373 -13.61 2.59 -12.49
N LEU A 374 -12.42 3.13 -12.68
CA LEU A 374 -11.34 2.98 -11.71
C LEU A 374 -11.56 3.83 -10.45
N LYS A 375 -12.29 4.95 -10.54
CA LYS A 375 -12.75 5.70 -9.36
C LYS A 375 -13.70 4.87 -8.50
N GLU A 376 -14.59 4.11 -9.11
CA GLU A 376 -15.51 3.22 -8.38
C GLU A 376 -14.78 2.03 -7.75
N LEU A 377 -13.89 1.38 -8.50
CA LEU A 377 -13.11 0.21 -8.03
C LEU A 377 -12.11 0.56 -6.93
N ALA A 378 -11.56 1.76 -6.93
CA ALA A 378 -10.64 2.28 -5.92
C ALA A 378 -11.24 3.49 -5.20
N SER A 379 -12.47 3.36 -4.70
CA SER A 379 -13.25 4.45 -4.12
C SER A 379 -12.62 5.02 -2.84
N ASP A 380 -11.87 4.21 -2.10
CA ASP A 380 -11.22 4.58 -0.86
C ASP A 380 -9.79 3.99 -0.74
N GLU A 381 -9.12 4.27 0.37
CA GLU A 381 -7.76 3.80 0.67
C GLU A 381 -7.67 2.26 0.70
N LYS A 382 -8.67 1.58 1.28
CA LYS A 382 -8.73 0.12 1.39
C LYS A 382 -8.83 -0.53 0.01
N ALA A 383 -9.73 -0.02 -0.84
CA ALA A 383 -9.92 -0.49 -2.20
C ALA A 383 -8.64 -0.27 -3.05
N TYR A 384 -7.99 0.90 -2.90
CA TYR A 384 -6.74 1.20 -3.60
C TYR A 384 -5.61 0.24 -3.19
N ARG A 385 -5.48 -0.08 -1.89
CA ARG A 385 -4.55 -1.11 -1.40
C ARG A 385 -4.86 -2.49 -2.00
N SER A 386 -6.13 -2.89 -2.01
CA SER A 386 -6.57 -4.18 -2.57
C SER A 386 -6.20 -4.34 -4.05
N LEU A 387 -6.38 -3.28 -4.86
CA LEU A 387 -5.94 -3.26 -6.25
C LEU A 387 -4.43 -3.40 -6.38
N THR A 388 -3.66 -2.71 -5.54
CA THR A 388 -2.19 -2.82 -5.53
C THR A 388 -1.75 -4.26 -5.23
N ARG A 389 -2.36 -4.90 -4.24
CA ARG A 389 -2.08 -6.29 -3.88
C ARG A 389 -2.39 -7.25 -5.03
N SER A 390 -3.61 -7.14 -5.59
CA SER A 390 -4.05 -8.00 -6.70
C SER A 390 -3.13 -7.85 -7.91
N TRP A 391 -2.81 -6.61 -8.29
CA TRP A 391 -1.88 -6.36 -9.37
C TRP A 391 -0.50 -6.98 -9.10
N PHE A 392 0.08 -6.73 -7.92
CA PHE A 392 1.42 -7.22 -7.59
C PHE A 392 1.51 -8.74 -7.70
N SER A 393 0.51 -9.46 -7.18
CA SER A 393 0.45 -10.93 -7.21
C SER A 393 0.47 -11.53 -8.62
N HIS A 394 -0.03 -10.78 -9.63
CA HIS A 394 -0.13 -11.24 -11.02
C HIS A 394 0.83 -10.49 -11.96
N SER A 395 1.74 -9.69 -11.40
CA SER A 395 2.65 -8.85 -12.19
C SER A 395 3.87 -9.62 -12.71
N ALA A 396 4.37 -9.22 -13.87
CA ALA A 396 5.62 -9.73 -14.41
C ALA A 396 6.82 -9.47 -13.47
N ILE A 397 6.78 -8.38 -12.68
CA ILE A 397 7.86 -8.12 -11.71
C ILE A 397 7.85 -9.17 -10.60
N TRP A 398 6.67 -9.59 -10.11
CA TRP A 398 6.59 -10.65 -9.10
C TRP A 398 7.10 -11.98 -9.67
N GLU A 399 6.78 -12.29 -10.93
CA GLU A 399 7.30 -13.46 -11.62
C GLU A 399 8.84 -13.42 -11.72
N ALA A 400 9.40 -12.28 -12.13
CA ALA A 400 10.85 -12.09 -12.17
C ALA A 400 11.51 -12.25 -10.80
N LEU A 401 10.89 -11.69 -9.74
CA LEU A 401 11.38 -11.83 -8.36
C LEU A 401 11.40 -13.28 -7.88
N LYS A 402 10.38 -14.08 -8.22
CA LYS A 402 10.37 -15.53 -7.89
C LYS A 402 11.54 -16.26 -8.53
N ILE A 403 11.84 -15.96 -9.80
CA ILE A 403 12.95 -16.59 -10.53
C ILE A 403 14.29 -16.28 -9.85
N ILE A 404 14.56 -15.03 -9.50
CA ILE A 404 15.84 -14.68 -8.86
C ILE A 404 15.92 -15.16 -7.39
N ALA A 405 14.77 -15.39 -6.72
CA ALA A 405 14.75 -15.90 -5.36
C ALA A 405 15.29 -17.34 -5.23
N GLU A 406 15.39 -18.10 -6.32
CA GLU A 406 16.05 -19.41 -6.36
C GLU A 406 17.57 -19.31 -6.13
N HIS A 407 18.13 -18.10 -6.25
CA HIS A 407 19.55 -17.81 -6.07
C HIS A 407 19.78 -16.98 -4.78
N ASP A 408 21.03 -16.95 -4.32
CA ASP A 408 21.42 -16.10 -3.18
C ASP A 408 21.56 -14.64 -3.64
N VAL A 409 20.47 -13.89 -3.57
CA VAL A 409 20.42 -12.50 -3.99
C VAL A 409 20.09 -11.57 -2.84
N GLN A 410 20.64 -10.35 -2.88
CA GLN A 410 20.20 -9.22 -2.09
C GLN A 410 19.19 -8.41 -2.88
N LEU A 411 18.02 -8.14 -2.32
CA LEU A 411 16.98 -7.34 -2.94
C LEU A 411 16.66 -6.14 -2.07
N PHE A 412 16.62 -4.95 -2.68
CA PHE A 412 16.06 -3.75 -2.07
C PHE A 412 14.77 -3.40 -2.81
N ILE A 413 13.70 -3.13 -2.07
CA ILE A 413 12.45 -2.58 -2.62
C ILE A 413 12.28 -1.18 -2.06
N GLY A 414 12.13 -0.20 -2.93
CA GLY A 414 11.90 1.19 -2.56
C GLY A 414 11.02 1.91 -3.56
N THR A 415 10.87 3.20 -3.38
CA THR A 415 10.09 4.08 -4.25
C THR A 415 10.80 5.42 -4.39
N ASP A 416 10.29 6.31 -5.23
CA ASP A 416 10.78 7.67 -5.38
C ASP A 416 9.95 8.69 -4.59
N HIS A 417 8.65 8.45 -4.46
CA HIS A 417 7.69 9.23 -3.66
C HIS A 417 6.45 8.38 -3.38
N GLY A 418 5.58 8.89 -2.51
CA GLY A 418 4.24 8.37 -2.35
C GLY A 418 3.17 9.34 -2.86
N SER A 419 1.92 9.12 -2.52
CA SER A 419 0.78 9.97 -2.86
C SER A 419 -0.21 10.07 -1.72
N ILE A 420 -0.94 11.19 -1.68
CA ILE A 420 -2.00 11.43 -0.71
C ILE A 420 -3.36 11.57 -1.41
N ARG A 421 -4.42 11.10 -0.78
CA ARG A 421 -5.78 11.36 -1.22
C ARG A 421 -6.15 12.82 -0.92
N VAL A 422 -6.36 13.63 -1.97
CA VAL A 422 -6.63 15.06 -1.83
C VAL A 422 -8.12 15.33 -1.68
N ASN A 423 -8.48 16.22 -0.75
CA ASN A 423 -9.88 16.55 -0.47
C ASN A 423 -10.14 18.06 -0.24
N GLU A 424 -9.08 18.86 -0.06
CA GLU A 424 -9.19 20.30 0.22
C GLU A 424 -8.62 21.14 -0.94
N PRO A 425 -9.46 21.83 -1.75
CA PRO A 425 -8.97 22.67 -2.82
C PRO A 425 -8.40 23.99 -2.28
N SER A 426 -7.22 24.37 -2.77
CA SER A 426 -6.59 25.67 -2.52
C SER A 426 -6.44 26.45 -3.83
N LYS A 427 -6.83 27.73 -3.81
CA LYS A 427 -6.84 28.57 -5.00
C LYS A 427 -5.46 29.14 -5.27
N VAL A 428 -4.96 28.94 -6.49
CA VAL A 428 -3.70 29.53 -6.95
C VAL A 428 -3.93 30.31 -8.23
N VAL A 429 -3.31 31.49 -8.32
CA VAL A 429 -3.23 32.28 -9.55
C VAL A 429 -1.78 32.37 -9.97
N GLY A 430 -1.50 32.13 -11.22
CA GLY A 430 -0.17 32.21 -11.83
C GLY A 430 -0.25 32.61 -13.29
N ASP A 431 0.90 32.78 -13.93
CA ASP A 431 0.98 33.05 -15.34
C ASP A 431 0.74 31.78 -16.20
N ARG A 432 0.79 31.92 -17.53
CA ARG A 432 0.54 30.82 -18.48
C ARG A 432 1.64 29.76 -18.48
N GLU A 433 2.82 30.08 -17.96
CA GLU A 433 3.98 29.20 -17.88
C GLU A 433 4.00 28.39 -16.55
N THR A 434 3.07 28.69 -15.64
CA THR A 434 2.96 27.97 -14.37
C THR A 434 2.59 26.51 -14.59
N THR A 435 3.25 25.61 -13.87
CA THR A 435 3.04 24.17 -13.97
C THR A 435 1.59 23.76 -13.67
N THR A 436 1.15 22.66 -14.29
CA THR A 436 -0.22 22.13 -14.14
C THR A 436 -0.40 21.18 -12.96
N ASN A 437 0.70 20.68 -12.35
CA ASN A 437 0.63 19.73 -11.23
C ASN A 437 -0.28 20.25 -10.12
N LEU A 438 -0.98 19.35 -9.42
CA LEU A 438 -1.98 19.70 -8.40
C LEU A 438 -1.38 19.90 -7.00
N ARG A 439 -0.17 19.40 -6.74
CA ARG A 439 0.43 19.42 -5.41
C ARG A 439 1.62 20.38 -5.31
N TYR A 440 2.20 20.80 -6.44
CA TYR A 440 3.19 21.87 -6.48
C TYR A 440 2.98 22.78 -7.68
N LYS A 441 3.49 24.00 -7.59
CA LYS A 441 3.52 24.94 -8.70
C LYS A 441 4.89 25.59 -8.81
N VAL A 442 5.34 25.75 -10.04
CA VAL A 442 6.51 26.57 -10.39
C VAL A 442 6.05 27.68 -11.33
N GLY A 443 6.32 28.90 -10.98
CA GLY A 443 5.89 30.04 -11.81
C GLY A 443 6.34 31.39 -11.24
N LYS A 444 6.00 32.45 -11.97
CA LYS A 444 6.23 33.84 -11.56
C LYS A 444 4.96 34.42 -10.96
N ASN A 445 5.11 35.36 -10.02
CA ASN A 445 3.99 36.14 -9.45
C ASN A 445 2.83 35.25 -8.94
N LEU A 446 3.14 34.08 -8.36
CA LEU A 446 2.16 33.18 -7.82
C LEU A 446 1.40 33.84 -6.66
N GLN A 447 0.04 33.80 -6.70
CA GLN A 447 -0.84 34.24 -5.62
C GLN A 447 -1.49 33.00 -5.00
N TYR A 448 -1.37 32.85 -3.69
CA TYR A 448 -1.81 31.69 -2.92
C TYR A 448 -2.05 32.07 -1.45
N ASP A 449 -2.79 31.25 -0.72
CA ASP A 449 -2.89 31.37 0.73
C ASP A 449 -1.64 30.74 1.38
N ARG A 450 -0.88 31.53 2.12
CA ARG A 450 0.38 31.10 2.76
C ARG A 450 0.21 29.96 3.74
N LYS A 451 -0.95 29.84 4.39
CA LYS A 451 -1.21 28.74 5.33
C LYS A 451 -1.27 27.37 4.64
N ASP A 452 -1.65 27.37 3.33
CA ASP A 452 -1.87 26.14 2.55
C ASP A 452 -0.60 25.61 1.90
N VAL A 453 0.49 26.38 1.94
CA VAL A 453 1.72 26.06 1.19
C VAL A 453 2.98 26.18 2.03
N LEU A 454 4.03 25.47 1.59
CA LEU A 454 5.42 25.85 1.83
C LEU A 454 5.88 26.59 0.58
N ASP A 455 6.38 27.81 0.70
CA ASP A 455 6.86 28.62 -0.42
C ASP A 455 8.40 28.73 -0.43
N VAL A 456 8.99 28.42 -1.57
CA VAL A 456 10.43 28.58 -1.81
C VAL A 456 10.63 29.63 -2.89
N ARG A 457 10.90 30.87 -2.44
CA ARG A 457 11.03 32.04 -3.32
C ARG A 457 12.37 32.11 -4.04
N ARG A 458 13.39 31.48 -3.49
CA ARG A 458 14.70 31.32 -4.13
C ARG A 458 14.95 29.82 -4.29
N PRO A 459 14.68 29.26 -5.48
CA PRO A 459 14.76 27.82 -5.71
C PRO A 459 16.12 27.20 -5.32
N LEU A 460 17.22 27.92 -5.54
CA LEU A 460 18.57 27.47 -5.20
C LEU A 460 18.77 27.23 -3.69
N ASP A 461 18.03 27.95 -2.82
CA ASP A 461 18.08 27.68 -1.37
C ASP A 461 17.58 26.26 -1.01
N ALA A 462 16.69 25.72 -1.84
CA ALA A 462 16.20 24.34 -1.72
C ALA A 462 16.85 23.40 -2.74
N LYS A 463 17.99 23.76 -3.34
CA LYS A 463 18.70 23.00 -4.38
C LYS A 463 17.81 22.63 -5.58
N LEU A 464 16.82 23.48 -5.87
CA LEU A 464 15.92 23.34 -7.03
C LEU A 464 16.44 24.13 -8.21
N PRO A 465 16.12 23.71 -9.46
CA PRO A 465 16.49 24.45 -10.65
C PRO A 465 15.76 25.79 -10.71
N THR A 466 16.36 26.74 -11.41
CA THR A 466 15.81 28.10 -11.57
C THR A 466 15.45 28.32 -13.02
N PRO A 467 14.23 27.91 -13.48
CA PRO A 467 13.83 28.10 -14.88
C PRO A 467 13.85 29.57 -15.31
N ASN A 468 13.57 30.47 -14.38
CA ASN A 468 13.64 31.93 -14.53
C ASN A 468 14.09 32.58 -13.23
N VAL A 469 14.75 33.72 -13.29
CA VAL A 469 15.28 34.45 -12.12
C VAL A 469 14.20 34.77 -11.06
N SER A 470 12.94 34.93 -11.49
CA SER A 470 11.80 35.22 -10.61
C SER A 470 10.88 34.02 -10.33
N SER A 471 11.34 32.80 -10.62
CA SER A 471 10.57 31.59 -10.35
C SER A 471 10.46 31.32 -8.84
N THR A 472 9.26 30.97 -8.41
CA THR A 472 8.94 30.52 -7.05
C THR A 472 8.36 29.11 -7.12
N PHE A 473 8.75 28.24 -6.20
CA PHE A 473 8.11 26.96 -5.98
C PHE A 473 7.14 27.09 -4.80
N ILE A 474 5.97 26.49 -4.92
CA ILE A 474 5.03 26.28 -3.82
C ILE A 474 4.61 24.83 -3.77
N PHE A 475 4.54 24.29 -2.54
CA PHE A 475 4.17 22.91 -2.27
C PHE A 475 2.93 22.89 -1.41
N ALA A 476 1.91 22.13 -1.82
CA ALA A 476 0.68 21.98 -1.04
C ALA A 476 0.95 21.17 0.23
N LYS A 477 0.36 21.61 1.33
CA LYS A 477 0.39 20.93 2.64
C LYS A 477 -0.83 20.01 2.80
N ASN A 478 -0.69 18.96 3.59
CA ASN A 478 -1.78 18.03 3.93
C ASN A 478 -2.49 17.48 2.68
N SER A 479 -3.79 17.31 2.76
CA SER A 479 -4.67 16.87 1.67
C SER A 479 -5.06 17.95 0.66
N LYS A 480 -4.38 19.11 0.67
CA LYS A 480 -4.69 20.23 -0.22
C LYS A 480 -4.24 19.99 -1.66
N PHE A 481 -4.98 20.55 -2.62
CA PHE A 481 -4.60 20.56 -4.03
C PHE A 481 -4.90 21.90 -4.70
N PHE A 482 -4.08 22.27 -5.65
CA PHE A 482 -4.11 23.59 -6.26
C PHE A 482 -5.04 23.65 -7.46
N LEU A 483 -5.95 24.60 -7.44
CA LEU A 483 -6.86 24.90 -8.56
C LEU A 483 -6.73 26.35 -9.02
N TYR A 484 -6.79 26.54 -10.34
CA TYR A 484 -6.93 27.86 -10.92
C TYR A 484 -8.38 28.37 -10.79
N PRO A 485 -8.61 29.70 -10.76
CA PRO A 485 -9.94 30.27 -10.66
C PRO A 485 -10.91 29.86 -11.78
N ASN A 486 -10.37 29.57 -12.97
CA ASN A 486 -11.18 29.21 -14.13
C ASN A 486 -11.79 27.81 -13.96
N ASN A 487 -13.11 27.69 -14.10
CA ASN A 487 -13.85 26.44 -13.94
C ASN A 487 -13.61 25.77 -12.57
N TYR A 488 -13.37 26.54 -11.53
CA TYR A 488 -12.98 26.07 -10.20
C TYR A 488 -13.86 24.94 -9.65
N ASN A 489 -15.20 25.12 -9.69
CA ASN A 489 -16.13 24.10 -9.17
C ASN A 489 -16.10 22.78 -9.96
N HIS A 490 -15.87 22.88 -11.28
CA HIS A 490 -15.74 21.68 -12.13
C HIS A 490 -14.48 20.89 -11.74
N TYR A 491 -13.33 21.56 -11.69
CA TYR A 491 -12.08 20.91 -11.37
C TYR A 491 -12.01 20.46 -9.90
N ASN A 492 -12.67 21.18 -8.98
CA ASN A 492 -12.79 20.74 -7.61
C ASN A 492 -13.48 19.36 -7.54
N LYS A 493 -14.66 19.21 -8.17
CA LYS A 493 -15.38 17.94 -8.21
C LYS A 493 -14.58 16.83 -8.94
N TYR A 494 -13.82 17.21 -9.97
CA TYR A 494 -13.05 16.26 -10.77
C TYR A 494 -11.87 15.67 -10.01
N TYR A 495 -11.10 16.50 -9.28
CA TYR A 495 -9.88 16.08 -8.59
C TYR A 495 -10.09 15.70 -7.11
N GLN A 496 -11.20 16.10 -6.51
CA GLN A 496 -11.52 15.70 -5.13
C GLN A 496 -11.51 14.19 -5.00
N ASP A 497 -10.93 13.70 -3.90
CA ASP A 497 -10.80 12.29 -3.56
C ASP A 497 -9.88 11.47 -4.51
N THR A 498 -9.07 12.14 -5.34
CA THR A 498 -8.04 11.48 -6.14
C THR A 498 -6.70 11.39 -5.39
N PHE A 499 -5.83 10.45 -5.78
CA PHE A 499 -4.48 10.33 -5.26
C PHE A 499 -3.54 11.22 -6.06
N GLN A 500 -2.85 12.12 -5.38
CA GLN A 500 -1.95 13.10 -5.98
C GLN A 500 -0.64 13.15 -5.21
N HIS A 501 0.42 13.64 -5.86
CA HIS A 501 1.76 13.74 -5.32
C HIS A 501 2.47 15.02 -5.79
N GLY A 502 3.52 15.41 -5.09
CA GLY A 502 4.31 16.61 -5.39
C GLY A 502 4.36 17.62 -4.24
N GLY A 503 3.57 17.41 -3.18
CA GLY A 503 3.49 18.28 -2.01
C GLY A 503 4.11 17.68 -0.76
N ILE A 504 3.54 18.04 0.39
CA ILE A 504 4.02 17.63 1.70
C ILE A 504 2.91 16.91 2.46
N SER A 505 3.13 15.63 2.71
CA SER A 505 2.38 14.79 3.62
C SER A 505 3.27 13.66 4.12
N LEU A 506 2.85 12.95 5.17
CA LEU A 506 3.53 11.75 5.66
C LEU A 506 3.69 10.73 4.53
N GLU A 507 2.62 10.53 3.75
CA GLU A 507 2.54 9.56 2.67
C GLU A 507 3.45 9.90 1.48
N GLU A 508 3.65 11.19 1.17
CA GLU A 508 4.46 11.63 0.03
C GLU A 508 5.95 11.68 0.38
N VAL A 509 6.28 12.04 1.63
CA VAL A 509 7.66 12.37 2.05
C VAL A 509 8.35 11.22 2.76
N ILE A 510 7.67 10.51 3.69
CA ILE A 510 8.25 9.38 4.43
C ILE A 510 7.98 8.10 3.65
N ILE A 511 8.97 7.62 2.93
CA ILE A 511 8.82 6.53 1.97
C ILE A 511 9.71 5.34 2.33
N PRO A 512 9.23 4.10 2.07
CA PRO A 512 9.92 2.90 2.52
C PRO A 512 11.12 2.54 1.67
N ILE A 513 12.12 1.96 2.33
CA ILE A 513 13.19 1.17 1.72
C ILE A 513 13.34 -0.13 2.50
N ILE A 514 13.20 -1.24 1.82
CA ILE A 514 13.16 -2.57 2.43
C ILE A 514 14.32 -3.40 1.91
N LYS A 515 15.15 -3.90 2.82
CA LYS A 515 16.24 -4.82 2.53
C LYS A 515 15.77 -6.26 2.74
N LEU A 516 15.93 -7.07 1.71
CA LEU A 516 15.41 -8.42 1.63
C LEU A 516 16.49 -9.39 1.14
N ARG A 517 16.46 -10.60 1.66
CA ARG A 517 17.31 -11.68 1.18
C ARG A 517 16.46 -12.87 0.74
N SER A 518 16.82 -13.50 -0.37
CA SER A 518 16.19 -14.72 -0.84
C SER A 518 16.26 -15.86 0.19
N ARG A 519 15.17 -16.63 0.34
CA ARG A 519 15.09 -17.72 1.32
C ARG A 519 15.77 -19.02 0.88
N LYS A 520 16.27 -19.13 -0.38
CA LYS A 520 16.72 -20.40 -0.98
C LYS A 520 15.69 -21.49 -0.71
N LEU A 521 14.64 -21.50 -1.48
CA LEU A 521 13.68 -22.61 -1.44
C LEU A 521 14.43 -23.89 -1.81
N LYS A 522 14.48 -24.84 -0.87
CA LYS A 522 15.12 -26.16 -1.04
C LYS A 522 14.34 -26.99 -2.04
#